data_ab0c94364e8e6b00b22ce460a72752ea
#
_entry.id   ab0c94364e8e6b00b22ce460a72752ea
#
_cell.length_a   1.000
_cell.length_b   1.000
_cell.length_c   1.000
_cell.angle_alpha   90.00
_cell.angle_beta   90.00
_cell.angle_gamma   90.00
#
_symmetry.space_group_name_H-M   'P 1'
#
loop_
_entity.id
_entity.type
_entity.pdbx_description
1 polymer ?
#
loop_
_entity_poly.entity_id
_entity_poly.type
_entity_poly.pdbx_seq_one_letter_code
_entity_poly.pdbx_strand_id
1 'polypeptide(L)'
;LAWLDLVQQQRAFAVIRAPELSLGLQMARAVAASGLELIEIAWNSDQAPVLIETLRKELPHCQIGVGTIMDRAGLRDAIASGIQFCFSPHTNPDLIAMARSHNIPMISGALTPTEIVTAWQAGATCVKVFPVQSVGGCNYIHSIQGPLGQIPLIPTGGVTLENAMGFIEAGAIAVGLSSSLFPQLSIQNQDWDDITQRCTMLKIRLQHCENSP
;
A
#
# COMPACT_ATOMS: atom_id res chain seq x y z
N LEU A 1 -14.37 -6.78 -7.25
CA LEU A 1 -14.94 -7.05 -5.90
C LEU A 1 -13.95 -7.87 -5.07
N ALA A 2 -13.50 -9.04 -5.51
CA ALA A 2 -12.59 -9.90 -4.72
C ALA A 2 -11.29 -9.21 -4.24
N TRP A 3 -10.71 -8.28 -5.00
CA TRP A 3 -9.51 -7.56 -4.58
C TRP A 3 -9.79 -6.53 -3.47
N LEU A 4 -10.89 -5.79 -3.57
CA LEU A 4 -11.30 -4.86 -2.50
C LEU A 4 -11.67 -5.58 -1.21
N ASP A 5 -12.30 -6.76 -1.32
CA ASP A 5 -12.62 -7.59 -0.15
C ASP A 5 -11.33 -8.01 0.58
N LEU A 6 -10.29 -8.41 -0.17
CA LEU A 6 -8.97 -8.70 0.41
C LEU A 6 -8.35 -7.47 1.07
N VAL A 7 -8.43 -6.29 0.44
CA VAL A 7 -7.92 -5.04 1.03
C VAL A 7 -8.62 -4.73 2.35
N GLN A 8 -9.94 -4.87 2.41
CA GLN A 8 -10.72 -4.65 3.62
C GLN A 8 -10.43 -5.68 4.71
N GLN A 9 -10.13 -6.92 4.33
CA GLN A 9 -9.74 -7.98 5.26
C GLN A 9 -8.33 -7.76 5.82
N GLN A 10 -7.35 -7.43 4.96
CA GLN A 10 -5.96 -7.23 5.36
C GLN A 10 -5.71 -5.87 6.03
N ARG A 11 -6.43 -4.83 5.63
CA ARG A 11 -6.38 -3.44 6.14
C ARG A 11 -5.01 -2.77 6.13
N ALA A 12 -3.96 -3.42 5.60
CA ALA A 12 -2.63 -2.85 5.54
C ALA A 12 -1.85 -3.30 4.31
N PHE A 13 -1.05 -2.37 3.78
CA PHE A 13 -0.04 -2.60 2.75
C PHE A 13 1.35 -2.41 3.36
N ALA A 14 2.23 -3.41 3.21
CA ALA A 14 3.64 -3.26 3.51
C ALA A 14 4.35 -2.66 2.30
N VAL A 15 4.90 -1.45 2.46
CA VAL A 15 5.58 -0.72 1.38
C VAL A 15 7.09 -0.92 1.52
N ILE A 16 7.67 -1.68 0.60
CA ILE A 16 9.09 -2.04 0.57
C ILE A 16 9.82 -1.14 -0.43
N ARG A 17 10.88 -0.50 0.05
CA ARG A 17 11.88 0.20 -0.76
C ARG A 17 13.25 -0.33 -0.39
N ALA A 18 13.84 -1.13 -1.26
CA ALA A 18 15.10 -1.81 -1.01
C ALA A 18 16.21 -1.31 -1.92
N PRO A 19 17.39 -0.94 -1.38
CA PRO A 19 18.56 -0.55 -2.17
C PRO A 19 19.27 -1.73 -2.81
N GLU A 20 18.91 -2.97 -2.43
CA GLU A 20 19.48 -4.22 -2.95
C GLU A 20 18.38 -5.27 -3.12
N LEU A 21 18.46 -6.05 -4.20
CA LEU A 21 17.50 -7.13 -4.50
C LEU A 21 17.38 -8.14 -3.35
N SER A 22 18.52 -8.59 -2.81
CA SER A 22 18.55 -9.56 -1.70
C SER A 22 17.83 -9.06 -0.46
N LEU A 23 18.00 -7.79 -0.14
CA LEU A 23 17.32 -7.13 0.99
C LEU A 23 15.82 -7.06 0.75
N GLY A 24 15.38 -6.68 -0.44
CA GLY A 24 13.96 -6.63 -0.81
C GLY A 24 13.27 -7.99 -0.68
N LEU A 25 13.95 -9.07 -1.07
CA LEU A 25 13.46 -10.45 -0.92
C LEU A 25 13.27 -10.82 0.56
N GLN A 26 14.26 -10.52 1.41
CA GLN A 26 14.17 -10.83 2.85
C GLN A 26 13.06 -10.03 3.55
N MET A 27 12.95 -8.73 3.25
CA MET A 27 11.86 -7.88 3.77
C MET A 27 10.49 -8.46 3.42
N ALA A 28 10.29 -8.83 2.15
CA ALA A 28 9.01 -9.38 1.70
C ALA A 28 8.68 -10.74 2.33
N ARG A 29 9.69 -11.61 2.49
CA ARG A 29 9.53 -12.90 3.19
C ARG A 29 9.12 -12.72 4.65
N ALA A 30 9.73 -11.76 5.36
CA ALA A 30 9.38 -11.45 6.74
C ALA A 30 7.94 -10.91 6.86
N VAL A 31 7.51 -10.06 5.92
CA VAL A 31 6.11 -9.62 5.83
C VAL A 31 5.16 -10.79 5.60
N ALA A 32 5.45 -11.65 4.61
CA ALA A 32 4.62 -12.80 4.30
C ALA A 32 4.51 -13.80 5.45
N ALA A 33 5.60 -14.01 6.21
CA ALA A 33 5.63 -14.87 7.39
C ALA A 33 4.67 -14.42 8.50
N SER A 34 4.34 -13.12 8.57
CA SER A 34 3.34 -12.58 9.51
C SER A 34 1.89 -12.85 9.07
N GLY A 35 1.67 -13.32 7.84
CA GLY A 35 0.36 -13.47 7.22
C GLY A 35 -0.23 -12.15 6.69
N LEU A 36 0.57 -11.09 6.55
CA LEU A 36 0.18 -9.90 5.80
C LEU A 36 0.43 -10.17 4.31
N GLU A 37 -0.63 -10.06 3.49
CA GLU A 37 -0.61 -10.53 2.11
C GLU A 37 -0.42 -9.41 1.07
N LEU A 38 -0.61 -8.15 1.44
CA LEU A 38 -0.53 -7.01 0.51
C LEU A 38 0.86 -6.36 0.57
N ILE A 39 1.70 -6.59 -0.45
CA ILE A 39 3.09 -6.12 -0.51
C ILE A 39 3.28 -5.20 -1.70
N GLU A 40 3.59 -3.93 -1.45
CA GLU A 40 3.93 -2.91 -2.45
C GLU A 40 5.45 -2.81 -2.59
N ILE A 41 5.99 -3.08 -3.77
CA ILE A 41 7.40 -2.83 -4.10
C ILE A 41 7.53 -1.44 -4.71
N ALA A 42 8.27 -0.54 -4.09
CA ALA A 42 8.54 0.76 -4.67
C ALA A 42 9.37 0.60 -5.96
N TRP A 43 8.92 1.20 -7.07
CA TRP A 43 9.55 1.05 -8.39
C TRP A 43 11.01 1.52 -8.45
N ASN A 44 11.40 2.39 -7.52
CA ASN A 44 12.78 2.84 -7.34
C ASN A 44 13.61 1.94 -6.41
N SER A 45 13.15 0.73 -6.11
CA SER A 45 13.99 -0.32 -5.51
C SER A 45 14.98 -0.87 -6.53
N ASP A 46 16.10 -1.39 -6.05
CA ASP A 46 17.07 -2.06 -6.93
C ASP A 46 16.40 -3.27 -7.61
N GLN A 47 16.55 -3.34 -8.93
CA GLN A 47 16.02 -4.43 -9.75
C GLN A 47 14.52 -4.73 -9.47
N ALA A 48 13.67 -3.70 -9.28
CA ALA A 48 12.27 -3.86 -8.95
C ALA A 48 11.51 -4.88 -9.83
N PRO A 49 11.69 -4.95 -11.18
CA PRO A 49 11.08 -5.98 -12.01
C PRO A 49 11.44 -7.41 -11.57
N VAL A 50 12.73 -7.67 -11.35
CA VAL A 50 13.24 -8.99 -10.95
C VAL A 50 12.74 -9.36 -9.55
N LEU A 51 12.70 -8.37 -8.64
CA LEU A 51 12.16 -8.54 -7.29
C LEU A 51 10.68 -8.96 -7.35
N ILE A 52 9.86 -8.26 -8.13
CA ILE A 52 8.44 -8.56 -8.31
C ILE A 52 8.25 -9.97 -8.88
N GLU A 53 8.93 -10.30 -9.99
CA GLU A 53 8.83 -11.61 -10.64
C GLU A 53 9.22 -12.76 -9.70
N THR A 54 10.27 -12.57 -8.88
CA THR A 54 10.73 -13.56 -7.91
C THR A 54 9.70 -13.75 -6.81
N LEU A 55 9.21 -12.66 -6.21
CA LEU A 55 8.21 -12.71 -5.14
C LEU A 55 6.88 -13.32 -5.59
N ARG A 56 6.46 -13.04 -6.83
CA ARG A 56 5.27 -13.66 -7.43
C ARG A 56 5.34 -15.19 -7.47
N LYS A 57 6.53 -15.74 -7.65
CA LYS A 57 6.78 -17.20 -7.68
C LYS A 57 6.94 -17.77 -6.28
N GLU A 58 7.67 -17.08 -5.40
CA GLU A 58 7.97 -17.55 -4.05
C GLU A 58 6.81 -17.42 -3.07
N LEU A 59 5.99 -16.38 -3.22
CA LEU A 59 4.90 -16.02 -2.30
C LEU A 59 3.54 -16.02 -3.03
N PRO A 60 3.08 -17.16 -3.55
CA PRO A 60 1.86 -17.23 -4.37
C PRO A 60 0.59 -16.84 -3.62
N HIS A 61 0.61 -16.84 -2.28
CA HIS A 61 -0.50 -16.42 -1.41
C HIS A 61 -0.52 -14.90 -1.19
N CYS A 62 0.58 -14.19 -1.48
CA CYS A 62 0.64 -12.74 -1.37
C CYS A 62 0.23 -12.06 -2.68
N GLN A 63 -0.35 -10.88 -2.56
CA GLN A 63 -0.56 -9.96 -3.68
C GLN A 63 0.66 -9.02 -3.77
N ILE A 64 1.42 -9.16 -4.84
CA ILE A 64 2.61 -8.33 -5.09
C ILE A 64 2.25 -7.24 -6.08
N GLY A 65 2.34 -6.01 -5.63
CA GLY A 65 2.10 -4.84 -6.47
C GLY A 65 3.30 -3.90 -6.50
N VAL A 66 3.12 -2.81 -7.20
CA VAL A 66 4.14 -1.78 -7.36
C VAL A 66 3.66 -0.44 -6.82
N GLY A 67 4.58 0.38 -6.32
CA GLY A 67 4.33 1.77 -5.98
C GLY A 67 5.36 2.72 -6.57
N THR A 68 5.12 4.01 -6.38
CA THR A 68 5.99 5.07 -6.90
C THR A 68 6.04 5.09 -8.45
N ILE A 69 4.98 4.64 -9.10
CA ILE A 69 4.83 4.76 -10.56
C ILE A 69 4.47 6.21 -10.91
N MET A 70 5.31 6.82 -11.76
CA MET A 70 5.22 8.23 -12.13
C MET A 70 4.81 8.45 -13.58
N ASP A 71 5.01 7.46 -14.45
CA ASP A 71 4.79 7.58 -15.88
C ASP A 71 4.34 6.27 -16.54
N ARG A 72 3.94 6.36 -17.82
CA ARG A 72 3.43 5.22 -18.58
C ARG A 72 4.51 4.16 -18.89
N ALA A 73 5.76 4.55 -19.00
CA ALA A 73 6.85 3.61 -19.28
C ALA A 73 7.08 2.70 -18.07
N GLY A 74 7.21 3.30 -16.88
CA GLY A 74 7.33 2.55 -15.64
C GLY A 74 6.12 1.64 -15.39
N LEU A 75 4.89 2.11 -15.66
CA LEU A 75 3.70 1.28 -15.50
C LEU A 75 3.70 0.09 -16.47
N ARG A 76 4.05 0.31 -17.74
CA ARG A 76 4.14 -0.77 -18.73
C ARG A 76 5.15 -1.84 -18.31
N ASP A 77 6.33 -1.43 -17.87
CA ASP A 77 7.40 -2.34 -17.47
C ASP A 77 7.03 -3.08 -16.17
N ALA A 78 6.34 -2.41 -15.25
CA ALA A 78 5.78 -3.04 -14.05
C ALA A 78 4.69 -4.07 -14.37
N ILE A 79 3.79 -3.78 -15.32
CA ILE A 79 2.77 -4.74 -15.79
C ILE A 79 3.46 -5.98 -16.40
N ALA A 80 4.51 -5.79 -17.19
CA ALA A 80 5.29 -6.89 -17.77
C ALA A 80 5.93 -7.79 -16.70
N SER A 81 6.28 -7.23 -15.52
CA SER A 81 6.81 -7.98 -14.37
C SER A 81 5.73 -8.77 -13.60
N GLY A 82 4.46 -8.66 -13.99
CA GLY A 82 3.35 -9.43 -13.40
C GLY A 82 2.79 -8.86 -12.10
N ILE A 83 2.77 -7.54 -11.93
CA ILE A 83 2.13 -6.89 -10.78
C ILE A 83 0.64 -7.21 -10.69
N GLN A 84 0.10 -7.19 -9.48
CA GLN A 84 -1.32 -7.47 -9.20
C GLN A 84 -2.09 -6.23 -8.76
N PHE A 85 -1.42 -5.14 -8.43
CA PHE A 85 -1.97 -3.80 -8.17
C PHE A 85 -0.89 -2.74 -8.36
N CYS A 86 -1.31 -1.48 -8.47
CA CYS A 86 -0.38 -0.37 -8.70
C CYS A 86 -0.75 0.86 -7.87
N PHE A 87 0.26 1.44 -7.21
CA PHE A 87 0.16 2.74 -6.55
C PHE A 87 0.95 3.81 -7.31
N SER A 88 0.39 5.01 -7.42
CA SER A 88 1.12 6.22 -7.80
C SER A 88 1.13 7.22 -6.64
N PRO A 89 2.10 8.12 -6.55
CA PRO A 89 2.11 9.17 -5.52
C PRO A 89 1.25 10.39 -5.88
N HIS A 90 0.70 10.45 -7.10
CA HIS A 90 -0.05 11.59 -7.63
C HIS A 90 -1.23 11.12 -8.49
N THR A 91 -2.17 12.02 -8.76
CA THR A 91 -3.29 11.77 -9.67
C THR A 91 -2.85 11.95 -11.12
N ASN A 92 -2.98 10.89 -11.92
CA ASN A 92 -2.74 10.92 -13.34
C ASN A 92 -3.79 10.06 -14.08
N PRO A 93 -4.76 10.67 -14.78
CA PRO A 93 -5.82 9.96 -15.49
C PRO A 93 -5.31 8.96 -16.54
N ASP A 94 -4.18 9.27 -17.22
CA ASP A 94 -3.62 8.38 -18.24
C ASP A 94 -3.06 7.08 -17.62
N LEU A 95 -2.43 7.17 -16.43
CA LEU A 95 -1.97 5.99 -15.69
C LEU A 95 -3.17 5.15 -15.21
N ILE A 96 -4.22 5.82 -14.73
CA ILE A 96 -5.45 5.15 -14.29
C ILE A 96 -6.10 4.41 -15.46
N ALA A 97 -6.23 5.07 -16.61
CA ALA A 97 -6.80 4.46 -17.83
C ALA A 97 -5.96 3.26 -18.31
N MET A 98 -4.63 3.38 -18.29
CA MET A 98 -3.72 2.31 -18.68
C MET A 98 -3.82 1.11 -17.73
N ALA A 99 -3.80 1.30 -16.41
CA ALA A 99 -3.95 0.22 -15.44
C ALA A 99 -5.29 -0.51 -15.62
N ARG A 100 -6.39 0.23 -15.79
CA ARG A 100 -7.73 -0.34 -16.07
C ARG A 100 -7.76 -1.19 -17.32
N SER A 101 -7.13 -0.73 -18.43
CA SER A 101 -7.10 -1.51 -19.68
C SER A 101 -6.37 -2.85 -19.56
N HIS A 102 -5.52 -3.00 -18.53
CA HIS A 102 -4.83 -4.24 -18.20
C HIS A 102 -5.44 -4.99 -16.99
N ASN A 103 -6.62 -4.56 -16.51
CA ASN A 103 -7.30 -5.11 -15.34
C ASN A 103 -6.44 -5.07 -14.05
N ILE A 104 -5.57 -4.07 -13.92
CA ILE A 104 -4.74 -3.84 -12.73
C ILE A 104 -5.46 -2.84 -11.82
N PRO A 105 -5.80 -3.20 -10.57
CA PRO A 105 -6.29 -2.26 -9.58
C PRO A 105 -5.32 -1.10 -9.41
N MET A 106 -5.81 0.14 -9.60
CA MET A 106 -5.01 1.35 -9.48
C MET A 106 -5.39 2.14 -8.24
N ILE A 107 -4.41 2.37 -7.39
CA ILE A 107 -4.52 3.19 -6.19
C ILE A 107 -3.80 4.51 -6.48
N SER A 108 -4.56 5.51 -6.92
CA SER A 108 -4.02 6.79 -7.36
C SER A 108 -3.75 7.73 -6.19
N GLY A 109 -2.57 8.34 -6.14
CA GLY A 109 -2.20 9.31 -5.11
C GLY A 109 -2.93 10.63 -5.26
N ALA A 110 -3.34 11.20 -4.12
CA ALA A 110 -4.00 12.50 -4.01
C ALA A 110 -3.76 13.07 -2.61
N LEU A 111 -3.89 14.38 -2.45
CA LEU A 111 -3.77 15.03 -1.16
C LEU A 111 -4.98 15.92 -0.85
N THR A 112 -5.56 16.55 -1.85
CA THR A 112 -6.70 17.47 -1.70
C THR A 112 -8.02 16.81 -2.12
N PRO A 113 -9.19 17.31 -1.63
CA PRO A 113 -10.49 16.80 -2.06
C PRO A 113 -10.66 16.82 -3.59
N THR A 114 -10.17 17.86 -4.27
CA THR A 114 -10.23 17.94 -5.75
C THR A 114 -9.46 16.81 -6.41
N GLU A 115 -8.24 16.53 -5.96
CA GLU A 115 -7.43 15.44 -6.49
C GLU A 115 -8.08 14.07 -6.21
N ILE A 116 -8.63 13.87 -5.00
CA ILE A 116 -9.33 12.64 -4.61
C ILE A 116 -10.51 12.38 -5.56
N VAL A 117 -11.37 13.38 -5.78
CA VAL A 117 -12.51 13.28 -6.69
C VAL A 117 -12.06 13.06 -8.13
N THR A 118 -11.01 13.76 -8.57
CA THR A 118 -10.45 13.60 -9.92
C THR A 118 -9.94 12.17 -10.16
N ALA A 119 -9.17 11.62 -9.20
CA ALA A 119 -8.69 10.24 -9.28
C ALA A 119 -9.84 9.24 -9.35
N TRP A 120 -10.85 9.40 -8.48
CA TRP A 120 -12.03 8.54 -8.44
C TRP A 120 -12.84 8.59 -9.74
N GLN A 121 -13.12 9.79 -10.26
CA GLN A 121 -13.85 9.98 -11.51
C GLN A 121 -13.07 9.44 -12.73
N ALA A 122 -11.74 9.48 -12.71
CA ALA A 122 -10.92 8.85 -13.73
C ALA A 122 -10.96 7.30 -13.66
N GLY A 123 -11.51 6.72 -12.59
CA GLY A 123 -11.73 5.29 -12.42
C GLY A 123 -10.62 4.59 -11.62
N ALA A 124 -9.94 5.29 -10.72
CA ALA A 124 -9.09 4.66 -9.73
C ALA A 124 -9.89 3.67 -8.88
N THR A 125 -9.29 2.54 -8.50
CA THR A 125 -9.93 1.52 -7.66
C THR A 125 -10.05 2.01 -6.21
N CYS A 126 -9.01 2.70 -5.73
CA CYS A 126 -8.94 3.37 -4.44
C CYS A 126 -8.13 4.65 -4.61
N VAL A 127 -8.14 5.52 -3.59
CA VAL A 127 -7.31 6.71 -3.56
C VAL A 127 -6.34 6.66 -2.39
N LYS A 128 -5.04 6.76 -2.69
CA LYS A 128 -3.96 6.92 -1.72
C LYS A 128 -3.93 8.37 -1.25
N VAL A 129 -4.17 8.62 0.02
CA VAL A 129 -3.98 9.96 0.59
C VAL A 129 -2.53 10.10 1.06
N PHE A 130 -1.72 10.91 0.34
CA PHE A 130 -0.27 10.99 0.58
C PHE A 130 0.30 12.41 0.35
N PRO A 131 1.17 12.89 1.26
CA PRO A 131 1.54 12.34 2.57
C PRO A 131 0.52 12.74 3.65
N VAL A 132 -0.23 11.78 4.21
CA VAL A 132 -1.39 12.07 5.05
C VAL A 132 -1.06 12.78 6.37
N GLN A 133 0.07 12.44 6.98
CA GLN A 133 0.46 13.05 8.27
C GLN A 133 0.72 14.56 8.15
N SER A 134 1.20 15.01 7.00
CA SER A 134 1.50 16.43 6.75
C SER A 134 0.26 17.32 6.66
N VAL A 135 -0.93 16.75 6.51
CA VAL A 135 -2.20 17.47 6.39
C VAL A 135 -3.17 17.23 7.55
N GLY A 136 -2.69 16.61 8.65
CA GLY A 136 -3.49 16.41 9.85
C GLY A 136 -3.81 14.97 10.22
N GLY A 137 -3.26 13.99 9.50
CA GLY A 137 -3.38 12.56 9.86
C GLY A 137 -4.82 12.08 9.91
N CYS A 138 -5.20 11.38 10.99
CA CYS A 138 -6.54 10.83 11.18
C CYS A 138 -7.64 11.91 11.14
N ASN A 139 -7.38 13.10 11.68
CA ASN A 139 -8.36 14.19 11.66
C ASN A 139 -8.69 14.64 10.23
N TYR A 140 -7.69 14.66 9.35
CA TYR A 140 -7.92 14.98 7.94
C TYR A 140 -8.81 13.92 7.27
N ILE A 141 -8.51 12.64 7.44
CA ILE A 141 -9.32 11.55 6.90
C ILE A 141 -10.76 11.65 7.41
N HIS A 142 -10.94 11.81 8.74
CA HIS A 142 -12.27 11.96 9.33
C HIS A 142 -13.05 13.15 8.73
N SER A 143 -12.38 14.29 8.52
CA SER A 143 -13.03 15.50 7.99
C SER A 143 -13.52 15.36 6.55
N ILE A 144 -12.82 14.58 5.72
CA ILE A 144 -13.21 14.38 4.31
C ILE A 144 -14.22 13.25 4.12
N GLN A 145 -14.46 12.40 5.13
CA GLN A 145 -15.44 11.31 5.05
C GLN A 145 -16.86 11.82 4.84
N GLY A 146 -17.25 12.94 5.45
CA GLY A 146 -18.58 13.50 5.27
C GLY A 146 -18.99 13.65 3.80
N PRO A 147 -18.25 14.46 3.01
CA PRO A 147 -18.55 14.66 1.58
C PRO A 147 -18.02 13.55 0.65
N LEU A 148 -17.04 12.75 1.03
CA LEU A 148 -16.33 11.81 0.15
C LEU A 148 -16.35 10.36 0.66
N GLY A 149 -17.21 10.00 1.62
CA GLY A 149 -17.22 8.70 2.28
C GLY A 149 -17.49 7.50 1.37
N GLN A 150 -17.96 7.71 0.15
CA GLN A 150 -18.11 6.66 -0.86
C GLN A 150 -16.80 6.31 -1.58
N ILE A 151 -15.73 7.10 -1.41
CA ILE A 151 -14.44 6.87 -2.06
C ILE A 151 -13.55 6.05 -1.13
N PRO A 152 -13.08 4.86 -1.53
CA PRO A 152 -12.18 4.06 -0.72
C PRO A 152 -10.82 4.74 -0.56
N LEU A 153 -10.46 5.13 0.66
CA LEU A 153 -9.22 5.85 0.96
C LEU A 153 -8.18 4.94 1.61
N ILE A 154 -6.91 5.10 1.21
CA ILE A 154 -5.74 4.41 1.77
C ILE A 154 -4.70 5.46 2.20
N PRO A 155 -4.74 5.93 3.45
CA PRO A 155 -3.73 6.84 4.00
C PRO A 155 -2.34 6.24 3.98
N THR A 156 -1.36 7.05 3.58
CA THR A 156 0.06 6.66 3.49
C THR A 156 0.94 7.88 3.81
N GLY A 157 2.13 7.63 4.35
CA GLY A 157 3.07 8.71 4.74
C GLY A 157 2.82 9.22 6.15
N GLY A 158 3.64 8.71 7.09
CA GLY A 158 3.53 8.98 8.52
C GLY A 158 2.58 8.05 9.27
N VAL A 159 2.11 6.98 8.61
CA VAL A 159 1.38 5.91 9.31
C VAL A 159 2.36 5.04 10.09
N THR A 160 2.02 4.77 11.35
CA THR A 160 2.80 3.96 12.30
C THR A 160 1.96 2.83 12.88
N LEU A 161 2.60 1.91 13.60
CA LEU A 161 1.89 0.85 14.31
C LEU A 161 0.89 1.40 15.35
N GLU A 162 1.20 2.58 15.92
CA GLU A 162 0.40 3.22 16.95
C GLU A 162 -0.82 3.93 16.39
N ASN A 163 -0.69 4.62 15.23
CA ASN A 163 -1.76 5.43 14.67
C ASN A 163 -2.58 4.73 13.58
N ALA A 164 -2.17 3.54 13.12
CA ALA A 164 -2.81 2.84 12.02
C ALA A 164 -4.31 2.58 12.28
N MET A 165 -4.67 2.18 13.50
CA MET A 165 -6.06 1.94 13.89
C MET A 165 -6.91 3.20 13.81
N GLY A 166 -6.38 4.33 14.26
CA GLY A 166 -7.09 5.62 14.17
C GLY A 166 -7.43 6.03 12.73
N PHE A 167 -6.66 5.62 11.74
CA PHE A 167 -7.02 5.85 10.33
C PHE A 167 -8.19 4.98 9.87
N ILE A 168 -8.27 3.72 10.34
CA ILE A 168 -9.40 2.84 10.04
C ILE A 168 -10.67 3.38 10.70
N GLU A 169 -10.59 3.77 11.98
CA GLU A 169 -11.69 4.41 12.72
C GLU A 169 -12.14 5.74 12.07
N ALA A 170 -11.21 6.47 11.46
CA ALA A 170 -11.52 7.67 10.68
C ALA A 170 -12.17 7.37 9.31
N GLY A 171 -12.36 6.11 8.92
CA GLY A 171 -13.06 5.69 7.72
C GLY A 171 -12.17 5.26 6.55
N ALA A 172 -10.86 5.08 6.76
CA ALA A 172 -9.99 4.47 5.75
C ALA A 172 -10.27 2.96 5.62
N ILE A 173 -10.19 2.41 4.40
CA ILE A 173 -10.38 0.96 4.19
C ILE A 173 -9.12 0.15 4.49
N ALA A 174 -7.95 0.76 4.37
CA ALA A 174 -6.65 0.20 4.65
C ALA A 174 -5.63 1.33 4.86
N VAL A 175 -4.43 0.99 5.28
CA VAL A 175 -3.30 1.91 5.48
C VAL A 175 -2.04 1.41 4.77
N GLY A 176 -1.15 2.33 4.36
CA GLY A 176 0.17 1.98 3.80
C GLY A 176 1.30 2.34 4.76
N LEU A 177 2.11 1.34 5.16
CA LEU A 177 3.23 1.52 6.07
C LEU A 177 4.56 1.12 5.42
N SER A 178 5.62 1.87 5.73
CA SER A 178 6.99 1.58 5.31
C SER A 178 7.93 1.58 6.52
N SER A 179 8.52 2.72 6.88
CA SER A 179 9.55 2.83 7.91
C SER A 179 9.14 2.28 9.29
N SER A 180 7.86 2.31 9.62
CA SER A 180 7.35 1.75 10.89
C SER A 180 7.39 0.22 10.93
N LEU A 181 7.29 -0.44 9.77
CA LEU A 181 7.46 -1.90 9.64
C LEU A 181 8.94 -2.28 9.50
N PHE A 182 9.75 -1.42 8.92
CA PHE A 182 11.14 -1.66 8.58
C PHE A 182 12.09 -0.66 9.28
N PRO A 183 12.26 -0.76 10.62
CA PRO A 183 13.20 0.10 11.32
C PRO A 183 14.62 -0.09 10.79
N GLN A 184 15.36 1.01 10.68
CA GLN A 184 16.72 0.97 10.14
C GLN A 184 17.64 0.01 10.90
N LEU A 185 17.51 -0.07 12.23
CA LEU A 185 18.33 -0.98 13.04
C LEU A 185 17.99 -2.45 12.75
N SER A 186 16.72 -2.80 12.61
CA SER A 186 16.31 -4.17 12.30
C SER A 186 16.82 -4.60 10.92
N ILE A 187 16.77 -3.69 9.95
CA ILE A 187 17.34 -3.92 8.61
C ILE A 187 18.86 -4.10 8.67
N GLN A 188 19.59 -3.23 9.36
CA GLN A 188 21.04 -3.30 9.48
C GLN A 188 21.51 -4.58 10.20
N ASN A 189 20.76 -5.03 11.19
CA ASN A 189 21.07 -6.24 11.96
C ASN A 189 20.48 -7.51 11.32
N GLN A 190 19.78 -7.39 10.19
CA GLN A 190 19.03 -8.49 9.54
C GLN A 190 18.07 -9.20 10.50
N ASP A 191 17.45 -8.44 11.40
CA ASP A 191 16.48 -8.94 12.37
C ASP A 191 15.10 -9.08 11.71
N TRP A 192 14.94 -10.16 10.97
CA TRP A 192 13.69 -10.48 10.23
C TRP A 192 12.57 -10.88 11.16
N ASP A 193 12.89 -11.38 12.35
CA ASP A 193 11.92 -11.74 13.36
C ASP A 193 11.24 -10.48 13.94
N ASP A 194 11.98 -9.39 14.20
CA ASP A 194 11.40 -8.11 14.60
C ASP A 194 10.43 -7.58 13.53
N ILE A 195 10.79 -7.66 12.25
CA ILE A 195 9.91 -7.23 11.15
C ILE A 195 8.64 -8.09 11.10
N THR A 196 8.77 -9.42 11.22
CA THR A 196 7.63 -10.34 11.26
C THR A 196 6.71 -10.03 12.45
N GLN A 197 7.28 -9.80 13.65
CA GLN A 197 6.50 -9.44 14.84
C GLN A 197 5.75 -8.11 14.67
N ARG A 198 6.39 -7.08 14.09
CA ARG A 198 5.75 -5.78 13.80
C ARG A 198 4.55 -5.93 12.86
N CYS A 199 4.72 -6.68 11.78
CA CYS A 199 3.64 -6.96 10.84
C CYS A 199 2.50 -7.76 11.51
N THR A 200 2.84 -8.74 12.34
CA THR A 200 1.85 -9.52 13.13
C THR A 200 1.08 -8.63 14.10
N MET A 201 1.79 -7.77 14.84
CA MET A 201 1.16 -6.81 15.77
C MET A 201 0.23 -5.84 15.04
N LEU A 202 0.65 -5.32 13.88
CA LEU A 202 -0.20 -4.46 13.05
C LEU A 202 -1.49 -5.20 12.66
N LYS A 203 -1.36 -6.41 12.13
CA LYS A 203 -2.51 -7.22 11.70
C LYS A 203 -3.49 -7.47 12.84
N ILE A 204 -3.00 -7.88 14.02
CA ILE A 204 -3.84 -8.09 15.22
C ILE A 204 -4.58 -6.81 15.60
N ARG A 205 -3.90 -5.68 15.66
CA ARG A 205 -4.52 -4.38 15.99
C ARG A 205 -5.63 -4.00 15.03
N LEU A 206 -5.40 -4.19 13.72
CA LEU A 206 -6.37 -3.80 12.69
C LEU A 206 -7.59 -4.74 12.60
N GLN A 207 -7.50 -5.98 13.10
CA GLN A 207 -8.61 -6.94 13.12
C GLN A 207 -9.57 -6.73 14.31
N HIS A 208 -9.17 -6.06 15.38
CA HIS A 208 -9.99 -5.89 16.59
C HIS A 208 -11.14 -4.88 16.42
N CYS A 209 -11.30 -4.24 15.28
CA CYS A 209 -12.40 -3.29 15.00
C CYS A 209 -13.78 -3.95 14.75
N GLU A 210 -13.85 -5.28 14.60
CA GLU A 210 -15.13 -5.97 14.32
C GLU A 210 -15.96 -6.26 15.57
N ASN A 211 -15.42 -6.02 16.77
CA ASN A 211 -16.03 -6.40 18.05
C ASN A 211 -16.44 -5.22 18.94
N SER A 212 -16.49 -3.99 18.45
CA SER A 212 -17.09 -2.89 19.22
C SER A 212 -18.53 -2.69 18.79
N PRO A 213 -19.48 -2.77 19.74
CA PRO A 213 -20.92 -2.69 19.48
C PRO A 213 -21.36 -1.30 18.99
#